data_98ef781ab35df9f5d6a64eb8cce27105
#
_entry.id   98ef781ab35df9f5d6a64eb8cce27105
#
_cell.length_a   1.000
_cell.length_b   1.000
_cell.length_c   1.000
_cell.angle_alpha   90.00
_cell.angle_beta   90.00
_cell.angle_gamma   90.00
#
_symmetry.space_group_name_H-M   'P 1'
#
loop_
_entity.id
_entity.type
_entity.pdbx_description
1 polymer ?
#
loop_
_entity_poly.entity_id
_entity_poly.type
_entity_poly.pdbx_seq_one_letter_code
_entity_poly.pdbx_strand_id
1 'polypeptide(L)'
;MKNDNNIKVLDEANKGCCMGRDALEVIMEKSDDKEFNECLKKYYDKYDKISNKMEDLYDEFSNEEIDETSKMEKTMTWYGINMRTMMDDSTSKYAELILQGANMGIIEGRRLLNHNKEIDSEVNKVVDEFVKMQEKMVEELKEYL
;
A
#
# COMPACT_ATOMS: atom_id res chain seq x y z
N MET A 1 5.25 -9.31 23.64
CA MET A 1 4.04 -10.09 23.92
C MET A 1 3.20 -10.18 22.66
N LYS A 2 2.35 -11.21 22.59
CA LYS A 2 1.57 -11.49 21.36
C LYS A 2 0.75 -10.30 20.89
N ASN A 3 0.05 -9.62 21.81
CA ASN A 3 -0.75 -8.43 21.48
C ASN A 3 0.09 -7.29 20.91
N ASP A 4 1.26 -7.06 21.48
CA ASP A 4 2.17 -6.01 21.03
C ASP A 4 2.66 -6.28 19.61
N ASN A 5 2.90 -7.55 19.28
CA ASN A 5 3.30 -7.92 17.93
C ASN A 5 2.16 -7.73 16.94
N ASN A 6 0.93 -8.05 17.32
CA ASN A 6 -0.25 -7.81 16.48
C ASN A 6 -0.39 -6.31 16.17
N ILE A 7 -0.28 -5.47 17.18
CA ILE A 7 -0.39 -4.01 17.04
C ILE A 7 0.72 -3.49 16.12
N LYS A 8 1.95 -3.92 16.35
CA LYS A 8 3.10 -3.50 15.55
C LYS A 8 2.94 -3.88 14.08
N VAL A 9 2.57 -5.13 13.83
CA VAL A 9 2.41 -5.63 12.45
C VAL A 9 1.28 -4.89 11.74
N LEU A 10 0.14 -4.72 12.40
CA LEU A 10 -0.99 -3.99 11.83
C LEU A 10 -0.63 -2.53 11.53
N ASP A 11 0.05 -1.87 12.47
CA ASP A 11 0.46 -0.49 12.28
C ASP A 11 1.40 -0.35 11.07
N GLU A 12 2.44 -1.16 11.00
CA GLU A 12 3.39 -1.10 9.90
C GLU A 12 2.78 -1.50 8.56
N ALA A 13 1.95 -2.53 8.54
CA ALA A 13 1.28 -2.97 7.30
C ALA A 13 0.29 -1.91 6.82
N ASN A 14 -0.46 -1.30 7.72
CA ASN A 14 -1.42 -0.25 7.34
C ASN A 14 -0.72 1.00 6.82
N LYS A 15 0.47 1.29 7.33
CA LYS A 15 1.30 2.36 6.78
C LYS A 15 1.55 2.15 5.29
N GLY A 16 2.01 0.96 4.94
CA GLY A 16 2.25 0.59 3.55
C GLY A 16 0.98 0.62 2.72
N CYS A 17 -0.12 0.18 3.30
CA CYS A 17 -1.42 0.16 2.63
C CYS A 17 -1.88 1.58 2.28
N CYS A 18 -1.81 2.49 3.24
CA CYS A 18 -2.18 3.90 3.03
C CYS A 18 -1.24 4.58 2.04
N MET A 19 0.05 4.26 2.09
CA MET A 19 1.03 4.78 1.13
C MET A 19 0.69 4.37 -0.29
N GLY A 20 0.35 3.10 -0.50
CA GLY A 20 -0.04 2.60 -1.81
C GLY A 20 -1.31 3.26 -2.33
N ARG A 21 -2.32 3.35 -1.48
CA ARG A 21 -3.59 4.00 -1.81
C ARG A 21 -3.38 5.45 -2.24
N ASP A 22 -2.64 6.21 -1.44
CA ASP A 22 -2.43 7.64 -1.68
C ASP A 22 -1.57 7.88 -2.92
N ALA A 23 -0.62 7.01 -3.20
CA ALA A 23 0.18 7.06 -4.41
C ALA A 23 -0.69 6.91 -5.67
N LEU A 24 -1.62 5.98 -5.64
CA LEU A 24 -2.55 5.79 -6.77
C LEU A 24 -3.42 7.03 -6.98
N GLU A 25 -3.88 7.65 -5.89
CA GLU A 25 -4.69 8.87 -5.98
C GLU A 25 -3.91 10.01 -6.64
N VAL A 26 -2.67 10.23 -6.23
CA VAL A 26 -1.81 11.28 -6.80
C VAL A 26 -1.62 11.06 -8.30
N ILE A 27 -1.35 9.83 -8.70
CA ILE A 27 -1.11 9.51 -10.11
C ILE A 27 -2.38 9.62 -10.94
N MET A 28 -3.54 9.19 -10.41
CA MET A 28 -4.82 9.35 -11.10
C MET A 28 -5.15 10.82 -11.37
N GLU A 29 -4.77 11.73 -10.47
CA GLU A 29 -4.98 13.17 -10.67
C GLU A 29 -4.14 13.72 -11.82
N LYS A 30 -3.03 13.10 -12.13
CA LYS A 30 -2.09 13.57 -13.17
C LYS A 30 -2.24 12.85 -14.49
N SER A 31 -2.71 11.63 -14.50
CA SER A 31 -2.83 10.80 -15.69
C SER A 31 -4.11 11.11 -16.46
N ASP A 32 -4.00 11.22 -17.79
CA ASP A 32 -5.14 11.42 -18.70
C ASP A 32 -5.60 10.11 -19.36
N ASP A 33 -4.92 9.01 -19.10
CA ASP A 33 -5.23 7.70 -19.67
C ASP A 33 -6.40 7.06 -18.92
N LYS A 34 -7.57 7.02 -19.57
CA LYS A 34 -8.80 6.53 -18.92
C LYS A 34 -8.73 5.07 -18.51
N GLU A 35 -8.24 4.21 -19.39
CA GLU A 35 -8.15 2.77 -19.10
C GLU A 35 -7.20 2.52 -17.94
N PHE A 36 -6.05 3.18 -17.94
CA PHE A 36 -5.08 3.09 -16.86
C PHE A 36 -5.69 3.58 -15.54
N ASN A 37 -6.36 4.73 -15.57
CA ASN A 37 -7.00 5.29 -14.37
C ASN A 37 -8.11 4.39 -13.81
N GLU A 38 -8.85 3.69 -14.65
CA GLU A 38 -9.85 2.71 -14.21
C GLU A 38 -9.18 1.55 -13.48
N CYS A 39 -8.04 1.09 -14.00
CA CYS A 39 -7.25 0.06 -13.34
C CYS A 39 -6.74 0.55 -11.98
N LEU A 40 -6.20 1.77 -11.92
CA LEU A 40 -5.73 2.36 -10.66
C LEU A 40 -6.86 2.52 -9.64
N LYS A 41 -8.04 2.93 -10.08
CA LYS A 41 -9.22 3.08 -9.20
C LYS A 41 -9.61 1.74 -8.59
N LYS A 42 -9.57 0.69 -9.37
CA LYS A 42 -9.84 -0.66 -8.88
C LYS A 42 -8.90 -1.04 -7.73
N TYR A 43 -7.62 -0.77 -7.90
CA TYR A 43 -6.63 -1.07 -6.85
C TYR A 43 -6.68 -0.09 -5.68
N TYR A 44 -7.00 1.16 -5.94
CA TYR A 44 -7.27 2.13 -4.88
C TYR A 44 -8.33 1.60 -3.93
N ASP A 45 -9.45 1.12 -4.49
CA ASP A 45 -10.55 0.58 -3.68
C ASP A 45 -10.12 -0.68 -2.90
N LYS A 46 -9.26 -1.50 -3.48
CA LYS A 46 -8.74 -2.68 -2.79
C LYS A 46 -7.82 -2.31 -1.63
N TYR A 47 -6.95 -1.33 -1.83
CA TYR A 47 -6.09 -0.80 -0.76
C TYR A 47 -6.95 -0.24 0.38
N ASP A 48 -7.96 0.55 0.04
CA ASP A 48 -8.84 1.17 1.03
C ASP A 48 -9.59 0.13 1.85
N LYS A 49 -10.11 -0.89 1.20
CA LYS A 49 -10.81 -1.98 1.86
C LYS A 49 -9.90 -2.76 2.80
N ILE A 50 -8.68 -3.05 2.37
CA ILE A 50 -7.69 -3.75 3.21
C ILE A 50 -7.30 -2.88 4.40
N SER A 51 -7.08 -1.58 4.18
CA SER A 51 -6.78 -0.65 5.26
C SER A 51 -7.88 -0.63 6.31
N ASN A 52 -9.15 -0.62 5.89
CA ASN A 52 -10.28 -0.65 6.81
C ASN A 52 -10.29 -1.93 7.65
N LYS A 53 -9.96 -3.07 7.06
CA LYS A 53 -9.83 -4.34 7.79
C LYS A 53 -8.70 -4.27 8.82
N MET A 54 -7.57 -3.66 8.46
CA MET A 54 -6.44 -3.51 9.37
C MET A 54 -6.78 -2.60 10.55
N GLU A 55 -7.51 -1.52 10.29
CA GLU A 55 -7.97 -0.60 11.33
C GLU A 55 -8.93 -1.28 12.30
N ASP A 56 -9.88 -2.07 11.79
CA ASP A 56 -10.82 -2.81 12.61
C ASP A 56 -10.09 -3.81 13.53
N LEU A 57 -9.10 -4.52 12.98
CA LEU A 57 -8.30 -5.44 13.79
C LEU A 57 -7.43 -4.71 14.80
N TYR A 58 -6.87 -3.58 14.41
CA TYR A 58 -6.06 -2.76 15.32
C TYR A 58 -6.88 -2.34 16.53
N ASP A 59 -8.12 -1.92 16.30
CA ASP A 59 -9.03 -1.49 17.37
C ASP A 59 -9.35 -2.64 18.35
N GLU A 60 -9.34 -3.89 17.88
CA GLU A 60 -9.54 -5.06 18.74
C GLU A 60 -8.37 -5.28 19.70
N PHE A 61 -7.15 -4.89 19.31
CA PHE A 61 -5.94 -5.11 20.11
C PHE A 61 -5.46 -3.87 20.85
N SER A 62 -6.01 -2.69 20.49
CA SER A 62 -5.55 -1.41 21.03
C SER A 62 -6.74 -0.46 21.21
N ASN A 63 -6.64 0.46 22.18
CA ASN A 63 -7.61 1.53 22.38
C ASN A 63 -7.14 2.84 21.72
N GLU A 64 -6.02 2.80 20.99
CA GLU A 64 -5.44 3.96 20.30
C GLU A 64 -5.76 3.87 18.81
N GLU A 65 -5.93 5.04 18.18
CA GLU A 65 -6.13 5.10 16.74
C GLU A 65 -4.79 4.90 16.01
N ILE A 66 -4.86 4.30 14.82
CA ILE A 66 -3.68 4.18 13.97
C ILE A 66 -3.25 5.58 13.50
N ASP A 67 -1.96 5.90 13.67
CA ASP A 67 -1.40 7.15 13.19
C ASP A 67 -1.08 7.06 11.69
N GLU A 68 -1.97 7.60 10.87
CA GLU A 68 -1.78 7.65 9.42
C GLU A 68 -0.99 8.88 8.96
N THR A 69 -0.97 9.94 9.77
CA THR A 69 -0.48 11.26 9.38
C THR A 69 0.99 11.27 8.99
N SER A 70 1.84 10.68 9.82
CA SER A 70 3.28 10.67 9.56
C SER A 70 3.67 9.89 8.32
N LYS A 71 2.80 8.99 7.87
CA LYS A 71 3.07 8.16 6.70
C LYS A 71 2.64 8.80 5.42
N MET A 72 1.52 9.48 5.44
CA MET A 72 1.07 10.25 4.30
C MET A 72 2.14 11.27 3.92
N GLU A 73 2.74 11.94 4.91
CA GLU A 73 3.82 12.89 4.68
C GLU A 73 5.03 12.26 3.99
N LYS A 74 5.48 11.10 4.46
CA LYS A 74 6.63 10.40 3.86
C LYS A 74 6.33 9.94 2.44
N THR A 75 5.16 9.40 2.21
CA THR A 75 4.72 8.95 0.89
C THR A 75 4.64 10.10 -0.08
N MET A 76 3.99 11.17 0.34
CA MET A 76 3.85 12.36 -0.51
C MET A 76 5.21 12.95 -0.86
N THR A 77 6.17 12.94 0.06
CA THR A 77 7.53 13.40 -0.18
C THR A 77 8.23 12.55 -1.24
N TRP A 78 8.17 11.23 -1.11
CA TRP A 78 8.81 10.30 -2.07
C TRP A 78 8.23 10.46 -3.47
N TYR A 79 6.91 10.40 -3.60
CA TYR A 79 6.25 10.55 -4.89
C TYR A 79 6.39 11.97 -5.43
N GLY A 80 6.35 12.98 -4.55
CA GLY A 80 6.54 14.37 -4.93
C GLY A 80 7.91 14.62 -5.56
N ILE A 81 8.97 14.07 -4.96
CA ILE A 81 10.33 14.19 -5.47
C ILE A 81 10.44 13.47 -6.82
N ASN A 82 9.96 12.24 -6.91
CA ASN A 82 10.02 11.47 -8.14
C ASN A 82 9.25 12.13 -9.28
N MET A 83 8.10 12.72 -8.98
CA MET A 83 7.31 13.44 -9.98
C MET A 83 7.94 14.75 -10.43
N ARG A 84 8.61 15.48 -9.53
CA ARG A 84 9.29 16.73 -9.90
C ARG A 84 10.47 16.49 -10.81
N THR A 85 11.18 15.40 -10.62
CA THR A 85 12.36 15.05 -11.42
C THR A 85 12.00 14.27 -12.68
N MET A 86 10.73 13.93 -12.84
CA MET A 86 10.25 13.14 -13.95
C MET A 86 10.13 14.00 -15.20
N MET A 87 10.87 13.63 -16.24
CA MET A 87 10.83 14.31 -17.56
C MET A 87 9.79 13.69 -18.48
N ASP A 88 9.30 12.51 -18.13
CA ASP A 88 8.36 11.71 -18.92
C ASP A 88 7.09 11.53 -18.10
N ASP A 89 5.95 12.00 -18.61
CA ASP A 89 4.64 11.87 -17.97
C ASP A 89 3.74 10.84 -18.68
N SER A 90 4.36 9.90 -19.38
CA SER A 90 3.65 8.82 -20.06
C SER A 90 3.02 7.85 -19.08
N THR A 91 2.00 7.12 -19.56
CA THR A 91 1.39 6.02 -18.78
C THR A 91 2.44 5.02 -18.35
N SER A 92 3.39 4.69 -19.25
CA SER A 92 4.49 3.78 -18.94
C SER A 92 5.30 4.26 -17.74
N LYS A 93 5.61 5.54 -17.67
CA LYS A 93 6.38 6.09 -16.54
C LYS A 93 5.58 6.06 -15.23
N TYR A 94 4.29 6.36 -15.28
CA TYR A 94 3.42 6.25 -14.11
C TYR A 94 3.33 4.80 -13.63
N ALA A 95 3.19 3.85 -14.56
CA ALA A 95 3.17 2.43 -14.20
C ALA A 95 4.49 2.01 -13.54
N GLU A 96 5.63 2.46 -14.07
CA GLU A 96 6.94 2.18 -13.48
C GLU A 96 7.02 2.66 -12.02
N LEU A 97 6.56 3.87 -11.74
CA LEU A 97 6.57 4.42 -10.37
C LEU A 97 5.71 3.58 -9.43
N ILE A 98 4.52 3.19 -9.87
CA ILE A 98 3.62 2.37 -9.06
C ILE A 98 4.25 1.00 -8.80
N LEU A 99 4.85 0.39 -9.82
CA LEU A 99 5.51 -0.91 -9.68
C LEU A 99 6.64 -0.87 -8.68
N GLN A 100 7.44 0.19 -8.68
CA GLN A 100 8.52 0.36 -7.72
C GLN A 100 7.98 0.46 -6.30
N GLY A 101 6.95 1.27 -6.09
CA GLY A 101 6.32 1.41 -4.78
C GLY A 101 5.64 0.12 -4.30
N ALA A 102 4.94 -0.57 -5.20
CA ALA A 102 4.27 -1.83 -4.87
C ALA A 102 5.27 -2.92 -4.51
N ASN A 103 6.41 -2.99 -5.20
CA ASN A 103 7.45 -3.95 -4.87
C ASN A 103 8.01 -3.70 -3.47
N MET A 104 8.17 -2.44 -3.07
CA MET A 104 8.56 -2.10 -1.69
C MET A 104 7.51 -2.60 -0.69
N GLY A 105 6.23 -2.40 -0.99
CA GLY A 105 5.14 -2.87 -0.14
C GLY A 105 5.10 -4.40 -0.01
N ILE A 106 5.35 -5.11 -1.12
CA ILE A 106 5.42 -6.57 -1.13
C ILE A 106 6.57 -7.06 -0.23
N ILE A 107 7.74 -6.46 -0.37
CA ILE A 107 8.92 -6.82 0.43
C ILE A 107 8.65 -6.58 1.92
N GLU A 108 8.13 -5.40 2.26
CA GLU A 108 7.85 -5.07 3.66
C GLU A 108 6.77 -5.97 4.26
N GLY A 109 5.69 -6.22 3.52
CA GLY A 109 4.63 -7.10 3.99
C GLY A 109 5.14 -8.54 4.22
N ARG A 110 5.92 -9.05 3.28
CA ARG A 110 6.50 -10.39 3.40
C ARG A 110 7.48 -10.47 4.57
N ARG A 111 8.28 -9.44 4.75
CA ARG A 111 9.22 -9.36 5.87
C ARG A 111 8.48 -9.35 7.22
N LEU A 112 7.38 -8.59 7.32
CA LEU A 112 6.55 -8.57 8.52
C LEU A 112 6.05 -9.96 8.86
N LEU A 113 5.53 -10.69 7.88
CA LEU A 113 5.03 -12.06 8.09
C LEU A 113 6.16 -13.03 8.48
N ASN A 114 7.31 -12.90 7.85
CA ASN A 114 8.43 -13.81 8.11
C ASN A 114 9.05 -13.59 9.50
N HIS A 115 9.06 -12.37 9.98
CA HIS A 115 9.70 -12.02 11.24
C HIS A 115 8.75 -11.99 12.44
N ASN A 116 7.46 -12.20 12.23
CA ASN A 116 6.45 -12.15 13.29
C ASN A 116 5.51 -13.36 13.17
N LYS A 117 6.05 -14.55 13.47
CA LYS A 117 5.30 -15.81 13.34
C LYS A 117 4.23 -15.99 14.41
N GLU A 118 4.37 -15.31 15.55
CA GLU A 118 3.44 -15.44 16.67
C GLU A 118 2.41 -14.31 16.69
N ILE A 119 1.75 -14.09 15.56
CA ILE A 119 0.67 -13.12 15.46
C ILE A 119 -0.67 -13.87 15.28
N ASP A 120 -1.76 -13.18 15.60
CA ASP A 120 -3.10 -13.70 15.44
C ASP A 120 -3.34 -14.10 13.96
N SER A 121 -4.10 -15.18 13.76
CA SER A 121 -4.38 -15.69 12.42
C SER A 121 -5.07 -14.66 11.52
N GLU A 122 -5.94 -13.82 12.09
CA GLU A 122 -6.63 -12.79 11.31
C GLU A 122 -5.68 -11.66 10.89
N VAL A 123 -4.69 -11.33 11.74
CA VAL A 123 -3.64 -10.37 11.39
C VAL A 123 -2.77 -10.91 10.26
N ASN A 124 -2.35 -12.17 10.40
CA ASN A 124 -1.56 -12.83 9.36
C ASN A 124 -2.31 -12.82 8.03
N LYS A 125 -3.60 -13.13 8.06
CA LYS A 125 -4.45 -13.23 6.88
C LYS A 125 -4.59 -11.88 6.15
N VAL A 126 -4.80 -10.78 6.90
CA VAL A 126 -4.98 -9.47 6.26
C VAL A 126 -3.66 -8.95 5.68
N VAL A 127 -2.54 -9.22 6.33
CA VAL A 127 -1.23 -8.83 5.78
C VAL A 127 -0.89 -9.65 4.53
N ASP A 128 -1.20 -10.94 4.55
CA ASP A 128 -1.03 -11.81 3.37
C ASP A 128 -1.91 -11.32 2.21
N GLU A 129 -3.14 -10.92 2.50
CA GLU A 129 -4.06 -10.34 1.51
C GLU A 129 -3.48 -9.07 0.90
N PHE A 130 -2.87 -8.21 1.71
CA PHE A 130 -2.19 -7.00 1.26
C PHE A 130 -1.04 -7.33 0.31
N VAL A 131 -0.19 -8.29 0.67
CA VAL A 131 0.93 -8.71 -0.19
C VAL A 131 0.42 -9.27 -1.51
N LYS A 132 -0.54 -10.17 -1.47
CA LYS A 132 -1.08 -10.83 -2.68
C LYS A 132 -1.81 -9.85 -3.59
N MET A 133 -2.53 -8.90 -3.03
CA MET A 133 -3.19 -7.87 -3.82
C MET A 133 -2.17 -7.04 -4.59
N GLN A 134 -1.07 -6.67 -3.96
CA GLN A 134 0.00 -5.90 -4.61
C GLN A 134 0.72 -6.71 -5.69
N GLU A 135 0.96 -8.00 -5.44
CA GLU A 135 1.56 -8.89 -6.45
C GLU A 135 0.69 -8.95 -7.71
N LYS A 136 -0.63 -9.05 -7.52
CA LYS A 136 -1.58 -9.06 -8.62
C LYS A 136 -1.58 -7.71 -9.37
N MET A 137 -1.55 -6.61 -8.63
CA MET A 137 -1.47 -5.27 -9.21
C MET A 137 -0.22 -5.11 -10.07
N VAL A 138 0.93 -5.56 -9.58
CA VAL A 138 2.20 -5.51 -10.31
C VAL A 138 2.07 -6.25 -11.63
N GLU A 139 1.51 -7.46 -11.64
CA GLU A 139 1.34 -8.23 -12.86
C GLU A 139 0.44 -7.51 -13.86
N GLU A 140 -0.67 -6.94 -13.39
CA GLU A 140 -1.61 -6.25 -14.27
C GLU A 140 -1.01 -4.96 -14.84
N LEU A 141 -0.29 -4.20 -14.01
CA LEU A 141 0.30 -2.92 -14.44
C LEU A 141 1.51 -3.08 -15.36
N LYS A 142 2.11 -4.25 -15.44
CA LYS A 142 3.19 -4.51 -16.40
C LYS A 142 2.73 -4.30 -17.84
N GLU A 143 1.44 -4.47 -18.10
CA GLU A 143 0.87 -4.27 -19.42
C GLU A 143 0.94 -2.81 -19.89
N TYR A 144 1.13 -1.88 -18.97
CA TYR A 144 1.18 -0.44 -19.26
C TYR A 144 2.61 0.10 -19.40
N LEU A 145 3.61 -0.74 -19.19
CA LEU A 145 5.02 -0.35 -19.32
C LEU A 145 5.46 -0.07 -20.76
#